data_fc1c773ee65720775e70d233c9ec1ce3
#
_entry.id   fc1c773ee65720775e70d233c9ec1ce3
#
_cell.length_a   1.000
_cell.length_b   1.000
_cell.length_c   1.000
_cell.angle_alpha   90.00
_cell.angle_beta   90.00
_cell.angle_gamma   90.00
#
_symmetry.space_group_name_H-M   'P 1'
#
loop_
_entity.id
_entity.type
_entity.pdbx_description
1 polymer ?
#
loop_
_entity_poly.entity_id
_entity_poly.type
_entity_poly.pdbx_seq_one_letter_code
_entity_poly.pdbx_strand_id
1 'polypeptide(L)'
;MLTVLGQLVLLLVISFLLGSIPWGVIISRVFYHTDLREHGSGNIGTTNAIRTMGKVGGYAVFVLDFGKGIVAGLIAAMFGTQVLPGN
;
A
#
# COMPACT_ATOMS: atom_id res chain seq x y z
N MET A 1 -2.12 -8.47 28.68
CA MET A 1 -1.08 -8.58 27.64
C MET A 1 -1.53 -9.48 26.51
N LEU A 2 -1.17 -9.12 25.31
CA LEU A 2 -1.51 -9.94 24.14
C LEU A 2 -0.62 -11.18 24.08
N THR A 3 -1.22 -12.31 23.71
CA THR A 3 -0.47 -13.54 23.44
C THR A 3 0.35 -13.38 22.17
N VAL A 4 1.30 -14.30 21.92
CA VAL A 4 2.05 -14.31 20.65
C VAL A 4 1.09 -14.39 19.47
N LEU A 5 0.08 -15.25 19.55
CA LEU A 5 -0.92 -15.35 18.48
C LEU A 5 -1.66 -14.04 18.26
N GLY A 6 -2.09 -13.38 19.32
CA GLY A 6 -2.78 -12.09 19.21
C GLY A 6 -1.90 -11.02 18.59
N GLN A 7 -0.62 -10.97 18.95
CA GLN A 7 0.33 -10.03 18.36
C GLN A 7 0.58 -10.31 16.89
N LEU A 8 0.68 -11.57 16.47
CA LEU A 8 0.82 -11.93 15.07
C LEU A 8 -0.40 -11.52 14.25
N VAL A 9 -1.59 -11.78 14.78
CA VAL A 9 -2.84 -11.36 14.13
C VAL A 9 -2.88 -9.86 13.96
N LEU A 10 -2.50 -9.11 14.99
CA LEU A 10 -2.46 -7.65 14.93
C LEU A 10 -1.50 -7.16 13.85
N LEU A 11 -0.29 -7.72 13.77
CA LEU A 11 0.67 -7.38 12.72
C LEU A 11 0.13 -7.67 11.33
N LEU A 12 -0.53 -8.82 11.15
CA LEU A 12 -1.12 -9.18 9.86
C LEU A 12 -2.21 -8.19 9.47
N VAL A 13 -3.06 -7.80 10.40
CA VAL A 13 -4.14 -6.84 10.13
C VAL A 13 -3.57 -5.48 9.75
N ILE A 14 -2.59 -4.98 10.50
CA ILE A 14 -1.96 -3.69 10.22
C ILE A 14 -1.29 -3.71 8.84
N SER A 15 -0.53 -4.75 8.54
CA SER A 15 0.14 -4.88 7.24
C SER A 15 -0.86 -4.97 6.09
N PHE A 16 -1.95 -5.70 6.28
CA PHE A 16 -3.02 -5.80 5.30
C PHE A 16 -3.65 -4.45 5.03
N LEU A 17 -3.99 -3.70 6.07
CA LEU A 17 -4.61 -2.39 5.92
C LEU A 17 -3.68 -1.41 5.20
N LEU A 18 -2.40 -1.38 5.56
CA LEU A 18 -1.42 -0.53 4.88
C LEU A 18 -1.27 -0.90 3.41
N GLY A 19 -1.17 -2.18 3.11
CA GLY A 19 -1.05 -2.65 1.74
C GLY A 19 -2.30 -2.46 0.90
N SER A 20 -3.45 -2.32 1.54
CA SER A 20 -4.74 -2.17 0.86
C SER A 20 -5.04 -0.74 0.42
N ILE A 21 -4.23 0.24 0.81
CA ILE A 21 -4.48 1.63 0.43
C ILE A 21 -4.36 1.79 -1.09
N PRO A 22 -5.45 2.12 -1.80
CA PRO A 22 -5.42 2.19 -3.26
C PRO A 22 -4.97 3.58 -3.72
N TRP A 23 -3.66 3.84 -3.64
CA TRP A 23 -3.11 5.17 -3.94
C TRP A 23 -3.45 5.65 -5.34
N GLY A 24 -3.49 4.75 -6.33
CA GLY A 24 -3.87 5.13 -7.68
C GLY A 24 -5.27 5.71 -7.77
N VAL A 25 -6.23 5.10 -7.09
CA VAL A 25 -7.60 5.60 -7.04
C VAL A 25 -7.66 6.91 -6.27
N ILE A 26 -6.98 7.00 -5.13
CA ILE A 26 -6.99 8.20 -4.30
C ILE A 26 -6.42 9.39 -5.06
N ILE A 27 -5.25 9.24 -5.67
CA ILE A 27 -4.60 10.32 -6.41
C ILE A 27 -5.42 10.72 -7.61
N SER A 28 -5.97 9.76 -8.37
CA SER A 28 -6.76 10.08 -9.54
C SER A 28 -8.02 10.86 -9.18
N ARG A 29 -8.69 10.50 -8.10
CA ARG A 29 -9.91 11.19 -7.68
C ARG A 29 -9.63 12.56 -7.09
N VAL A 30 -8.62 12.67 -6.22
CA VAL A 30 -8.36 13.90 -5.48
C VAL A 30 -7.71 14.96 -6.36
N PHE A 31 -6.70 14.58 -7.15
CA PHE A 31 -5.89 15.54 -7.89
C PHE A 31 -6.26 15.67 -9.35
N TYR A 32 -6.87 14.64 -9.93
CA TYR A 32 -7.18 14.62 -11.37
C TYR A 32 -8.67 14.51 -11.65
N HIS A 33 -9.50 14.48 -10.62
CA HIS A 33 -10.96 14.45 -10.72
C HIS A 33 -11.48 13.33 -11.63
N THR A 34 -10.83 12.18 -11.58
CA THR A 34 -11.20 11.02 -12.38
C THR A 34 -10.98 9.74 -11.54
N ASP A 35 -11.48 8.63 -12.05
CA ASP A 35 -11.26 7.34 -11.38
C ASP A 35 -10.39 6.47 -12.28
N LEU A 36 -9.21 6.11 -11.80
CA LEU A 36 -8.24 5.32 -12.55
C LEU A 36 -8.83 3.99 -13.03
N ARG A 37 -9.77 3.42 -12.28
CA ARG A 37 -10.41 2.14 -12.62
C ARG A 37 -11.32 2.25 -13.86
N GLU A 38 -11.71 3.45 -14.24
CA GLU A 38 -12.61 3.70 -15.37
C GLU A 38 -11.86 4.07 -16.64
N HIS A 39 -10.53 4.10 -16.62
CA HIS A 39 -9.72 4.56 -17.75
C HIS A 39 -8.67 3.52 -18.13
N GLY A 40 -8.29 3.54 -19.39
CA GLY A 40 -7.26 2.66 -19.93
C GLY A 40 -7.58 1.20 -19.67
N SER A 41 -6.68 0.47 -19.03
CA SER A 41 -6.86 -0.94 -18.69
C SER A 41 -7.78 -1.18 -17.48
N GLY A 42 -8.18 -0.13 -16.78
CA GLY A 42 -8.92 -0.24 -15.53
C GLY A 42 -8.08 -0.63 -14.33
N ASN A 43 -6.79 -0.86 -14.54
CA ASN A 43 -5.87 -1.24 -13.47
C ASN A 43 -5.46 0.00 -12.67
N ILE A 44 -5.30 -0.14 -11.36
CA ILE A 44 -4.86 0.96 -10.49
C ILE A 44 -3.34 1.07 -10.38
N GLY A 45 -2.60 0.27 -11.14
CA GLY A 45 -1.14 0.26 -11.12
C GLY A 45 -0.50 1.42 -11.88
N THR A 46 0.81 1.51 -11.78
CA THR A 46 1.61 2.62 -12.31
C THR A 46 1.43 2.81 -13.82
N THR A 47 1.40 1.72 -14.59
CA THR A 47 1.30 1.83 -16.06
C THR A 47 0.01 2.53 -16.47
N ASN A 48 -1.13 2.12 -15.90
CA ASN A 48 -2.40 2.75 -16.21
C ASN A 48 -2.47 4.17 -15.63
N ALA A 49 -1.84 4.40 -14.50
CA ALA A 49 -1.75 5.73 -13.90
C ALA A 49 -1.00 6.70 -14.82
N ILE A 50 0.09 6.26 -15.43
CA ILE A 50 0.83 7.08 -16.39
C ILE A 50 -0.03 7.39 -17.61
N ARG A 51 -0.75 6.42 -18.12
CA ARG A 51 -1.64 6.62 -19.29
C ARG A 51 -2.75 7.62 -19.00
N THR A 52 -3.31 7.56 -17.80
CA THR A 52 -4.50 8.36 -17.44
C THR A 52 -4.10 9.74 -16.92
N MET A 53 -3.07 9.82 -16.09
CA MET A 53 -2.70 11.03 -15.36
C MET A 53 -1.38 11.63 -15.80
N GLY A 54 -0.66 11.01 -16.73
CA GLY A 54 0.66 11.46 -17.14
C GLY A 54 1.77 10.99 -16.19
N LYS A 55 3.00 11.40 -16.48
CA LYS A 55 4.18 10.90 -15.78
C LYS A 55 4.20 11.29 -14.30
N VAL A 56 3.85 12.54 -13.98
CA VAL A 56 3.88 13.01 -12.59
C VAL A 56 2.91 12.21 -11.74
N GLY A 57 1.66 12.09 -12.17
CA GLY A 57 0.65 11.33 -11.45
C GLY A 57 1.00 9.84 -11.36
N GLY A 58 1.49 9.27 -12.45
CA GLY A 58 1.87 7.86 -12.49
C GLY A 58 3.04 7.54 -11.56
N TYR A 59 4.07 8.37 -11.57
CA TYR A 59 5.20 8.16 -10.67
C TYR A 59 4.85 8.43 -9.21
N ALA A 60 3.94 9.37 -8.94
CA ALA A 60 3.43 9.56 -7.59
C ALA A 60 2.75 8.30 -7.07
N VAL A 61 1.92 7.65 -7.89
CA VAL A 61 1.29 6.37 -7.53
C VAL A 61 2.36 5.31 -7.26
N PHE A 62 3.37 5.22 -8.12
CA PHE A 62 4.46 4.26 -7.94
C PHE A 62 5.17 4.45 -6.61
N VAL A 63 5.55 5.70 -6.30
CA VAL A 63 6.29 6.01 -5.07
C VAL A 63 5.45 5.67 -3.83
N LEU A 64 4.17 6.02 -3.84
CA LEU A 64 3.30 5.75 -2.71
C LEU A 64 3.02 4.27 -2.54
N ASP A 65 2.79 3.54 -3.63
CA ASP A 65 2.58 2.08 -3.57
C ASP A 65 3.84 1.36 -3.11
N PHE A 66 4.99 1.77 -3.61
CA PHE A 66 6.27 1.21 -3.18
C PHE A 66 6.53 1.52 -1.72
N GLY A 67 6.26 2.78 -1.31
CA GLY A 67 6.46 3.22 0.06
C GLY A 67 5.58 2.48 1.07
N LYS A 68 4.31 2.22 0.72
CA LYS A 68 3.44 1.46 1.63
C LYS A 68 3.95 0.04 1.86
N GLY A 69 4.53 -0.57 0.83
CA GLY A 69 5.14 -1.88 0.96
C GLY A 69 6.37 -1.86 1.87
N ILE A 70 7.22 -0.85 1.73
CA ILE A 70 8.37 -0.66 2.60
C ILE A 70 7.94 -0.47 4.06
N VAL A 71 6.98 0.41 4.30
CA VAL A 71 6.47 0.69 5.64
C VAL A 71 5.90 -0.58 6.28
N ALA A 72 5.08 -1.31 5.56
CA ALA A 72 4.50 -2.57 6.05
C ALA A 72 5.61 -3.59 6.36
N GLY A 73 6.62 -3.70 5.49
CA GLY A 73 7.75 -4.59 5.69
C GLY A 73 8.59 -4.21 6.90
N LEU A 74 8.84 -2.91 7.11
CA LEU A 74 9.58 -2.43 8.27
C LEU A 74 8.83 -2.71 9.57
N ILE A 75 7.52 -2.47 9.59
CA ILE A 75 6.71 -2.78 10.75
C ILE A 75 6.79 -4.28 11.07
N ALA A 76 6.64 -5.13 10.06
CA ALA A 76 6.73 -6.56 10.24
C ALA A 76 8.10 -6.98 10.76
N ALA A 77 9.18 -6.40 10.22
CA ALA A 77 10.55 -6.72 10.66
C ALA A 77 10.81 -6.26 12.09
N MET A 78 10.40 -5.04 12.43
CA MET A 78 10.66 -4.48 13.76
C MET A 78 9.87 -5.17 14.85
N PHE A 79 8.60 -5.44 14.61
CA PHE A 79 7.73 -6.03 15.63
C PHE A 79 7.72 -7.56 15.58
N GLY A 80 7.98 -8.15 14.43
CA GLY A 80 8.07 -9.60 14.30
C GLY A 80 9.19 -10.20 15.11
N THR A 81 10.35 -9.52 15.21
CA THR A 81 11.47 -9.97 16.01
C THR A 81 11.18 -9.96 17.51
N GLN A 82 10.24 -9.13 17.94
CA GLN A 82 9.82 -9.06 19.34
C GLN A 82 8.74 -10.09 19.68
N VAL A 83 7.97 -10.51 18.67
CA VAL A 83 6.84 -11.41 18.84
C VAL A 83 7.27 -12.86 18.74
N LEU A 84 8.15 -13.18 17.79
CA LEU A 84 8.58 -14.56 17.54
C LEU A 84 9.67 -14.98 18.55
N PRO A 85 9.46 -16.08 19.29
CA PRO A 85 10.44 -16.53 20.26
C PRO A 85 11.66 -17.14 19.57
N GLY A 86 12.79 -17.12 20.29
CA GLY A 86 14.01 -17.80 19.86
C GLY A 86 14.89 -17.02 18.89
N ASN A 87 14.60 -15.76 18.67
CA ASN A 87 15.43 -14.94 17.78
C ASN A 87 16.22 -13.90 18.56
#